data_6802515e56292ac195d3cc8c02a54123
#
_entry.id   6802515e56292ac195d3cc8c02a54123
#
_cell.length_a   1.000
_cell.length_b   1.000
_cell.length_c   1.000
_cell.angle_alpha   90.00
_cell.angle_beta   90.00
_cell.angle_gamma   90.00
#
_symmetry.space_group_name_H-M   'P 1'
#
loop_
_entity.id
_entity.type
_entity.pdbx_description
1 polymer ?
#
loop_
_entity_poly.entity_id
_entity_poly.type
_entity_poly.pdbx_seq_one_letter_code
_entity_poly.pdbx_strand_id
1 'polypeptide(L)'
;MTDTELYLLYRQGFEKVLAILLQKQNRGKFAEREKAILTDINKILREIEVETDNFSRNKIAETYQASRADVFRALAINAPQTLAGVDKRAIRELKNTFDNRIYDGISQVKRNINKTVQKIAIAQKISGGKTSEKVSEAVKILNSQNIFVFEDRLGRSYNLASYAKMAINTVQTSAVNKATFTACESIENDLVKMSSHITSCPLCAMYQGRIYSISGKDKRYPAMSTINGGSVTQYSLLHQ
;
A
#
# COMPACT_ATOMS: atom_id res chain seq x y z
N MET A 1 11.73 -5.20 -7.52
CA MET A 1 11.53 -4.01 -6.67
C MET A 1 11.15 -4.47 -5.27
N THR A 2 11.74 -3.89 -4.24
CA THR A 2 11.40 -4.12 -2.82
C THR A 2 10.40 -3.08 -2.32
N ASP A 3 9.86 -3.25 -1.12
CA ASP A 3 8.99 -2.25 -0.47
C ASP A 3 9.71 -0.91 -0.23
N THR A 4 11.03 -0.96 0.00
CA THR A 4 11.88 0.24 0.10
C THR A 4 12.03 0.94 -1.25
N GLU A 5 12.20 0.20 -2.34
CA GLU A 5 12.27 0.76 -3.69
C GLU A 5 10.92 1.36 -4.11
N LEU A 6 9.79 0.75 -3.72
CA LEU A 6 8.48 1.36 -3.92
C LEU A 6 8.36 2.70 -3.18
N TYR A 7 8.79 2.76 -1.92
CA TYR A 7 8.83 4.02 -1.18
C TYR A 7 9.68 5.08 -1.87
N LEU A 8 10.85 4.71 -2.37
CA LEU A 8 11.77 5.60 -3.08
C LEU A 8 11.19 6.08 -4.41
N LEU A 9 10.47 5.23 -5.15
CA LEU A 9 9.75 5.61 -6.37
C LEU A 9 8.79 6.77 -6.12
N TYR A 10 7.95 6.66 -5.10
CA TYR A 10 7.03 7.72 -4.71
C TYR A 10 7.76 8.99 -4.30
N ARG A 11 8.78 8.86 -3.44
CA ARG A 11 9.56 10.00 -2.96
C ARG A 11 10.25 10.75 -4.09
N GLN A 12 10.93 10.07 -4.98
CA GLN A 12 11.60 10.66 -6.14
C GLN A 12 10.59 11.31 -7.10
N GLY A 13 9.45 10.68 -7.33
CA GLY A 13 8.37 11.27 -8.12
C GLY A 13 7.85 12.56 -7.51
N PHE A 14 7.65 12.61 -6.21
CA PHE A 14 7.21 13.81 -5.50
C PHE A 14 8.28 14.92 -5.52
N GLU A 15 9.55 14.58 -5.40
CA GLU A 15 10.66 15.54 -5.57
C GLU A 15 10.68 16.15 -6.99
N LYS A 16 10.43 15.35 -8.03
CA LYS A 16 10.28 15.84 -9.41
C LYS A 16 9.08 16.79 -9.56
N VAL A 17 7.94 16.46 -8.96
CA VAL A 17 6.74 17.32 -8.95
C VAL A 17 7.06 18.66 -8.28
N LEU A 18 7.69 18.65 -7.11
CA LEU A 18 8.12 19.88 -6.42
C LEU A 18 9.08 20.71 -7.27
N ALA A 19 10.07 20.06 -7.90
CA ALA A 19 11.02 20.75 -8.78
C ALA A 19 10.33 21.47 -9.96
N ILE A 20 9.33 20.83 -10.60
CA ILE A 20 8.53 21.44 -11.66
C ILE A 20 7.80 22.68 -11.13
N LEU A 21 7.13 22.56 -9.98
CA LEU A 21 6.37 23.66 -9.40
C LEU A 21 7.27 24.85 -9.04
N LEU A 22 8.43 24.61 -8.42
CA LEU A 22 9.38 25.65 -8.01
C LEU A 22 10.05 26.31 -9.21
N GLN A 23 10.53 25.56 -10.20
CA GLN A 23 11.19 26.10 -11.39
C GLN A 23 10.25 26.98 -12.24
N LYS A 24 9.03 26.52 -12.45
CA LYS A 24 8.05 27.25 -13.28
C LYS A 24 7.53 28.50 -12.60
N GLN A 25 7.48 28.52 -11.27
CA GLN A 25 7.11 29.69 -10.49
C GLN A 25 8.13 30.83 -10.63
N ASN A 26 9.41 30.51 -10.54
CA ASN A 26 10.48 31.49 -10.61
C ASN A 26 10.59 32.19 -11.98
N ARG A 27 9.97 31.66 -13.03
CA ARG A 27 10.02 32.23 -14.40
C ARG A 27 8.92 33.24 -14.72
N GLY A 28 8.10 33.65 -13.75
CA GLY A 28 7.11 34.72 -13.92
C GLY A 28 5.92 34.42 -14.85
N LYS A 29 5.87 33.23 -15.48
CA LYS A 29 4.85 32.83 -16.47
C LYS A 29 4.08 31.57 -16.06
N PHE A 30 3.89 31.38 -14.77
CA PHE A 30 3.26 30.17 -14.25
C PHE A 30 1.79 30.04 -14.72
N ALA A 31 1.03 31.14 -14.64
CA ALA A 31 -0.38 31.18 -15.03
C ALA A 31 -0.61 30.89 -16.51
N GLU A 32 0.32 31.33 -17.40
CA GLU A 32 0.26 31.05 -18.84
C GLU A 32 0.58 29.57 -19.16
N ARG A 33 1.31 28.92 -18.28
CA ARG A 33 1.80 27.54 -18.44
C ARG A 33 1.09 26.52 -17.56
N GLU A 34 0.04 26.93 -16.85
CA GLU A 34 -0.70 26.08 -15.90
C GLU A 34 -1.04 24.70 -16.49
N LYS A 35 -1.61 24.69 -17.70
CA LYS A 35 -2.00 23.45 -18.38
C LYS A 35 -0.80 22.55 -18.69
N ALA A 36 0.33 23.13 -19.15
CA ALA A 36 1.55 22.36 -19.42
C ALA A 36 2.16 21.80 -18.14
N ILE A 37 2.17 22.59 -17.05
CA ILE A 37 2.64 22.16 -15.74
C ILE A 37 1.85 20.94 -15.25
N LEU A 38 0.52 21.02 -15.33
CA LEU A 38 -0.35 19.91 -14.93
C LEU A 38 -0.14 18.67 -15.82
N THR A 39 0.14 18.85 -17.11
CA THR A 39 0.46 17.74 -18.02
C THR A 39 1.76 17.05 -17.60
N ASP A 40 2.83 17.81 -17.34
CA ASP A 40 4.13 17.28 -16.89
C ASP A 40 3.99 16.50 -15.56
N ILE A 41 3.27 17.07 -14.60
CA ILE A 41 3.01 16.45 -13.30
C ILE A 41 2.18 15.17 -13.44
N ASN A 42 1.11 15.21 -14.23
CA ASN A 42 0.27 14.04 -14.47
C ASN A 42 1.04 12.89 -15.12
N LYS A 43 2.04 13.18 -15.96
CA LYS A 43 2.93 12.16 -16.52
C LYS A 43 3.71 11.45 -15.42
N ILE A 44 4.32 12.21 -14.49
CA ILE A 44 5.06 11.63 -13.36
C ILE A 44 4.15 10.77 -12.48
N LEU A 45 2.96 11.27 -12.14
CA LEU A 45 2.00 10.52 -11.32
C LEU A 45 1.55 9.23 -12.01
N ARG A 46 1.36 9.26 -13.33
CA ARG A 46 1.01 8.07 -14.11
C ARG A 46 2.15 7.05 -14.15
N GLU A 47 3.40 7.49 -14.26
CA GLU A 47 4.58 6.61 -14.15
C GLU A 47 4.59 5.90 -12.79
N ILE A 48 4.35 6.62 -11.70
CA ILE A 48 4.23 6.04 -10.35
C ILE A 48 3.09 5.01 -10.31
N GLU A 49 1.92 5.32 -10.86
CA GLU A 49 0.77 4.40 -10.91
C GLU A 49 1.11 3.09 -11.64
N VAL A 50 1.71 3.19 -12.82
CA VAL A 50 2.09 2.04 -13.65
C VAL A 50 3.12 1.16 -12.94
N GLU A 51 4.17 1.76 -12.40
CA GLU A 51 5.21 1.03 -11.67
C GLU A 51 4.67 0.38 -10.38
N THR A 52 3.75 1.05 -9.70
CA THR A 52 3.07 0.51 -8.52
C THR A 52 2.21 -0.70 -8.87
N ASP A 53 1.45 -0.63 -9.98
CA ASP A 53 0.63 -1.75 -10.48
C ASP A 53 1.50 -2.96 -10.85
N ASN A 54 2.56 -2.73 -11.61
CA ASN A 54 3.51 -3.77 -12.00
C ASN A 54 4.16 -4.43 -10.79
N PHE A 55 4.60 -3.62 -9.83
CA PHE A 55 5.22 -4.10 -8.60
C PHE A 55 4.25 -4.94 -7.76
N SER A 56 3.06 -4.39 -7.48
CA SER A 56 2.08 -5.08 -6.64
C SER A 56 1.63 -6.41 -7.24
N ARG A 57 1.41 -6.43 -8.56
CA ARG A 57 1.02 -7.63 -9.30
C ARG A 57 2.04 -8.75 -9.14
N ASN A 58 3.31 -8.45 -9.36
CA ASN A 58 4.39 -9.43 -9.29
C ASN A 58 4.65 -9.83 -7.84
N LYS A 59 4.81 -8.84 -6.95
CA LYS A 59 5.19 -9.09 -5.57
C LYS A 59 4.16 -9.88 -4.77
N ILE A 60 2.87 -9.59 -4.96
CA ILE A 60 1.79 -10.33 -4.30
C ILE A 60 1.77 -11.79 -4.79
N ALA A 61 1.89 -11.99 -6.10
CA ALA A 61 1.89 -13.33 -6.68
C ALA A 61 3.11 -14.15 -6.24
N GLU A 62 4.31 -13.56 -6.28
CA GLU A 62 5.56 -14.19 -5.83
C GLU A 62 5.47 -14.59 -4.34
N THR A 63 5.04 -13.65 -3.48
CA THR A 63 4.90 -13.90 -2.05
C THR A 63 3.91 -15.02 -1.78
N TYR A 64 2.76 -15.01 -2.45
CA TYR A 64 1.75 -16.05 -2.33
C TYR A 64 2.29 -17.42 -2.75
N GLN A 65 2.93 -17.51 -3.91
CA GLN A 65 3.47 -18.77 -4.45
C GLN A 65 4.59 -19.31 -3.58
N ALA A 66 5.51 -18.47 -3.12
CA ALA A 66 6.60 -18.87 -2.24
C ALA A 66 6.05 -19.44 -0.92
N SER A 67 5.12 -18.73 -0.29
CA SER A 67 4.52 -19.17 0.97
C SER A 67 3.73 -20.48 0.82
N ARG A 68 3.02 -20.64 -0.30
CA ARG A 68 2.33 -21.88 -0.63
C ARG A 68 3.32 -23.05 -0.76
N ALA A 69 4.42 -22.84 -1.48
CA ALA A 69 5.47 -23.85 -1.66
C ALA A 69 6.14 -24.21 -0.32
N ASP A 70 6.32 -23.26 0.58
CA ASP A 70 6.89 -23.49 1.92
C ASP A 70 6.00 -24.41 2.76
N VAL A 71 4.68 -24.27 2.68
CA VAL A 71 3.73 -25.17 3.37
C VAL A 71 3.91 -26.61 2.87
N PHE A 72 3.93 -26.84 1.56
CA PHE A 72 4.11 -28.17 0.99
C PHE A 72 5.47 -28.78 1.36
N ARG A 73 6.53 -27.93 1.34
CA ARG A 73 7.87 -28.36 1.75
C ARG A 73 7.92 -28.76 3.23
N ALA A 74 7.31 -27.97 4.10
CA ALA A 74 7.27 -28.25 5.53
C ALA A 74 6.53 -29.56 5.86
N LEU A 75 5.58 -29.96 5.03
CA LEU A 75 4.83 -31.21 5.16
C LEU A 75 5.44 -32.37 4.38
N ALA A 76 6.59 -32.18 3.73
CA ALA A 76 7.24 -33.16 2.86
C ALA A 76 6.33 -33.69 1.72
N ILE A 77 5.45 -32.82 1.20
CA ILE A 77 4.51 -33.12 0.12
C ILE A 77 4.95 -32.39 -1.14
N ASN A 78 4.82 -32.99 -2.30
CA ASN A 78 5.09 -32.34 -3.58
C ASN A 78 4.06 -31.25 -3.86
N ALA A 79 4.52 -30.01 -4.00
CA ALA A 79 3.64 -28.90 -4.38
C ALA A 79 3.10 -29.11 -5.81
N PRO A 80 1.80 -28.86 -6.06
CA PRO A 80 1.27 -28.82 -7.41
C PRO A 80 2.01 -27.76 -8.24
N GLN A 81 2.41 -28.12 -9.47
CA GLN A 81 3.17 -27.23 -10.36
C GLN A 81 2.35 -26.01 -10.82
N THR A 82 1.03 -26.14 -10.84
CA THR A 82 0.12 -25.08 -11.28
C THR A 82 -0.76 -24.58 -10.15
N LEU A 83 -1.04 -23.27 -10.13
CA LEU A 83 -1.99 -22.67 -9.22
C LEU A 83 -3.42 -23.08 -9.59
N ALA A 84 -4.17 -23.56 -8.61
CA ALA A 84 -5.60 -23.83 -8.75
C ALA A 84 -6.41 -22.53 -8.96
N GLY A 85 -7.68 -22.68 -9.33
CA GLY A 85 -8.59 -21.52 -9.51
C GLY A 85 -8.77 -20.69 -8.23
N VAL A 86 -8.74 -21.37 -7.06
CA VAL A 86 -8.83 -20.72 -5.74
C VAL A 86 -7.61 -19.84 -5.45
N ASP A 87 -6.40 -20.32 -5.78
CA ASP A 87 -5.17 -19.55 -5.60
C ASP A 87 -5.17 -18.28 -6.48
N LYS A 88 -5.54 -18.43 -7.75
CA LYS A 88 -5.65 -17.29 -8.68
C LYS A 88 -6.67 -16.25 -8.23
N ARG A 89 -7.78 -16.70 -7.63
CA ARG A 89 -8.81 -15.82 -7.05
C ARG A 89 -8.26 -15.07 -5.84
N ALA A 90 -7.59 -15.77 -4.93
CA ALA A 90 -6.99 -15.18 -3.74
C ALA A 90 -5.95 -14.09 -4.09
N ILE A 91 -5.05 -14.37 -5.04
CA ILE A 91 -4.07 -13.38 -5.52
C ILE A 91 -4.77 -12.14 -6.10
N ARG A 92 -5.83 -12.33 -6.89
CA ARG A 92 -6.62 -11.23 -7.47
C ARG A 92 -7.31 -10.38 -6.40
N GLU A 93 -7.90 -11.00 -5.39
CA GLU A 93 -8.55 -10.30 -4.27
C GLU A 93 -7.55 -9.45 -3.46
N LEU A 94 -6.38 -10.02 -3.18
CA LEU A 94 -5.29 -9.31 -2.50
C LEU A 94 -4.81 -8.10 -3.30
N LYS A 95 -4.61 -8.28 -4.62
CA LYS A 95 -4.23 -7.19 -5.50
C LYS A 95 -5.30 -6.09 -5.53
N ASN A 96 -6.56 -6.43 -5.71
CA ASN A 96 -7.65 -5.47 -5.73
C ASN A 96 -7.74 -4.69 -4.40
N THR A 97 -7.50 -5.36 -3.27
CA THR A 97 -7.47 -4.71 -1.96
C THR A 97 -6.34 -3.68 -1.85
N PHE A 98 -5.15 -4.00 -2.36
CA PHE A 98 -4.02 -3.08 -2.40
C PHE A 98 -4.32 -1.90 -3.34
N ASP A 99 -4.74 -2.19 -4.57
CA ASP A 99 -5.00 -1.18 -5.60
C ASP A 99 -6.03 -0.15 -5.13
N ASN A 100 -7.16 -0.60 -4.58
CA ASN A 100 -8.21 0.30 -4.10
C ASN A 100 -7.71 1.30 -3.06
N ARG A 101 -6.80 0.86 -2.18
CA ARG A 101 -6.22 1.74 -1.15
C ARG A 101 -5.25 2.76 -1.75
N ILE A 102 -4.39 2.31 -2.66
CA ILE A 102 -3.35 3.14 -3.25
C ILE A 102 -3.93 4.14 -4.24
N TYR A 103 -4.84 3.73 -5.11
CA TYR A 103 -5.44 4.64 -6.11
C TYR A 103 -6.32 5.72 -5.47
N ASP A 104 -6.98 5.44 -4.34
CA ASP A 104 -7.67 6.48 -3.59
C ASP A 104 -6.69 7.55 -3.10
N GLY A 105 -5.58 7.14 -2.49
CA GLY A 105 -4.52 8.06 -2.06
C GLY A 105 -3.90 8.87 -3.21
N ILE A 106 -3.55 8.22 -4.33
CA ILE A 106 -3.01 8.90 -5.52
C ILE A 106 -4.02 9.93 -6.06
N SER A 107 -5.29 9.56 -6.13
CA SER A 107 -6.36 10.46 -6.60
C SER A 107 -6.53 11.69 -5.71
N GLN A 108 -6.41 11.52 -4.39
CA GLN A 108 -6.46 12.66 -3.46
C GLN A 108 -5.23 13.56 -3.62
N VAL A 109 -4.03 12.99 -3.69
CA VAL A 109 -2.79 13.74 -3.94
C VAL A 109 -2.87 14.51 -5.26
N LYS A 110 -3.38 13.89 -6.33
CA LYS A 110 -3.59 14.56 -7.61
C LYS A 110 -4.54 15.74 -7.50
N ARG A 111 -5.65 15.60 -6.76
CA ARG A 111 -6.56 16.73 -6.48
C ARG A 111 -5.87 17.84 -5.69
N ASN A 112 -5.05 17.51 -4.69
CA ASN A 112 -4.31 18.49 -3.88
C ASN A 112 -3.32 19.27 -4.72
N ILE A 113 -2.59 18.58 -5.60
CA ILE A 113 -1.64 19.21 -6.54
C ILE A 113 -2.40 20.15 -7.49
N ASN A 114 -3.49 19.70 -8.09
CA ASN A 114 -4.29 20.52 -9.00
C ASN A 114 -4.79 21.80 -8.31
N LYS A 115 -5.37 21.68 -7.12
CA LYS A 115 -5.80 22.84 -6.31
C LYS A 115 -4.64 23.80 -6.02
N THR A 116 -3.47 23.28 -5.71
CA THR A 116 -2.28 24.09 -5.41
C THR A 116 -1.78 24.83 -6.65
N VAL A 117 -1.70 24.14 -7.80
CA VAL A 117 -1.33 24.76 -9.09
C VAL A 117 -2.30 25.89 -9.43
N GLN A 118 -3.60 25.68 -9.31
CA GLN A 118 -4.63 26.71 -9.55
C GLN A 118 -4.46 27.90 -8.60
N LYS A 119 -4.24 27.67 -7.30
CA LYS A 119 -4.01 28.75 -6.33
C LYS A 119 -2.80 29.61 -6.70
N ILE A 120 -1.69 28.99 -7.10
CA ILE A 120 -0.48 29.69 -7.54
C ILE A 120 -0.77 30.52 -8.81
N ALA A 121 -1.46 29.93 -9.79
CA ALA A 121 -1.79 30.62 -11.04
C ALA A 121 -2.69 31.85 -10.81
N ILE A 122 -3.70 31.72 -9.94
CA ILE A 122 -4.58 32.83 -9.56
C ILE A 122 -3.79 33.92 -8.83
N ALA A 123 -2.96 33.55 -7.84
CA ALA A 123 -2.14 34.50 -7.10
C ALA A 123 -1.21 35.28 -8.01
N GLN A 124 -0.61 34.64 -9.01
CA GLN A 124 0.26 35.28 -9.98
C GLN A 124 -0.52 36.24 -10.91
N LYS A 125 -1.72 35.85 -11.36
CA LYS A 125 -2.57 36.75 -12.17
C LYS A 125 -2.95 38.03 -11.40
N ILE A 126 -3.33 37.89 -10.12
CA ILE A 126 -3.70 39.01 -9.26
C ILE A 126 -2.51 39.95 -9.00
N SER A 127 -1.30 39.39 -8.87
CA SER A 127 -0.08 40.20 -8.61
C SER A 127 0.55 40.84 -9.83
N GLY A 128 -0.09 40.75 -10.98
CA GLY A 128 0.45 41.33 -12.24
C GLY A 128 1.76 40.68 -12.69
N GLY A 129 1.98 39.41 -12.31
CA GLY A 129 3.18 38.65 -12.65
C GLY A 129 4.40 38.90 -11.74
N LYS A 130 4.29 39.79 -10.75
CA LYS A 130 5.35 40.01 -9.75
C LYS A 130 5.28 38.96 -8.65
N THR A 131 6.43 38.58 -8.09
CA THR A 131 6.51 37.68 -6.94
C THR A 131 5.95 38.39 -5.72
N SER A 132 4.72 38.15 -5.37
CA SER A 132 4.05 38.73 -4.21
C SER A 132 4.21 37.80 -2.98
N GLU A 133 3.92 38.34 -1.77
CA GLU A 133 3.86 37.54 -0.52
C GLU A 133 2.92 36.34 -0.65
N LYS A 134 1.82 36.46 -1.41
CA LYS A 134 0.86 35.36 -1.67
C LYS A 134 1.47 34.22 -2.49
N VAL A 135 2.39 34.53 -3.40
CA VAL A 135 3.15 33.52 -4.14
C VAL A 135 4.15 32.84 -3.19
N SER A 136 4.79 33.59 -2.30
CA SER A 136 5.66 33.04 -1.26
C SER A 136 4.91 32.15 -0.27
N GLU A 137 3.68 32.47 0.05
CA GLU A 137 2.82 31.65 0.90
C GLU A 137 2.40 30.34 0.20
N ALA A 138 2.08 30.40 -1.09
CA ALA A 138 1.84 29.21 -1.90
C ALA A 138 3.09 28.30 -1.97
N VAL A 139 4.31 28.89 -2.01
CA VAL A 139 5.58 28.14 -1.93
C VAL A 139 5.76 27.51 -0.56
N LYS A 140 5.41 28.20 0.52
CA LYS A 140 5.46 27.60 1.88
C LYS A 140 4.55 26.38 1.99
N ILE A 141 3.36 26.44 1.37
CA ILE A 141 2.44 25.29 1.30
C ILE A 141 3.06 24.14 0.49
N LEU A 142 3.75 24.41 -0.60
CA LEU A 142 4.50 23.42 -1.38
C LEU A 142 5.63 22.78 -0.56
N ASN A 143 6.40 23.60 0.15
CA ASN A 143 7.52 23.14 0.98
C ASN A 143 7.06 22.33 2.21
N SER A 144 5.82 22.53 2.67
CA SER A 144 5.27 21.79 3.81
C SER A 144 4.93 20.33 3.52
N GLN A 145 5.16 19.84 2.30
CA GLN A 145 4.85 18.47 1.83
C GLN A 145 3.38 18.04 1.98
N ASN A 146 2.48 18.92 2.41
CA ASN A 146 1.07 18.61 2.63
C ASN A 146 0.32 18.22 1.34
N ILE A 147 0.85 18.57 0.16
CA ILE A 147 0.25 18.20 -1.13
C ILE A 147 0.32 16.69 -1.40
N PHE A 148 1.26 15.97 -0.78
CA PHE A 148 1.43 14.51 -0.90
C PHE A 148 0.78 13.73 0.24
N VAL A 149 -0.01 14.42 1.06
CA VAL A 149 -0.80 13.83 2.13
C VAL A 149 -2.20 13.56 1.64
N PHE A 150 -2.76 12.43 2.05
CA PHE A 150 -4.15 12.09 1.86
C PHE A 150 -4.78 11.64 3.18
N GLU A 151 -6.09 11.64 3.24
CA GLU A 151 -6.86 11.16 4.40
C GLU A 151 -7.53 9.82 4.06
N ASP A 152 -7.41 8.87 4.98
CA ASP A 152 -8.13 7.61 4.88
C ASP A 152 -9.62 7.78 5.29
N ARG A 153 -10.40 6.71 5.16
CA ARG A 153 -11.83 6.74 5.52
C ARG A 153 -12.13 7.02 6.99
N LEU A 154 -11.12 6.93 7.84
CA LEU A 154 -11.22 7.25 9.28
C LEU A 154 -10.68 8.64 9.61
N GLY A 155 -10.41 9.47 8.60
CA GLY A 155 -9.88 10.83 8.79
C GLY A 155 -8.42 10.91 9.20
N ARG A 156 -7.64 9.81 9.07
CA ARG A 156 -6.23 9.80 9.43
C ARG A 156 -5.40 10.24 8.24
N SER A 157 -4.50 11.20 8.47
CA SER A 157 -3.63 11.75 7.44
C SER A 157 -2.34 10.93 7.28
N TYR A 158 -1.98 10.60 6.05
CA TYR A 158 -0.78 9.86 5.70
C TYR A 158 -0.03 10.51 4.55
N ASN A 159 1.31 10.53 4.63
CA ASN A 159 2.13 10.73 3.45
C ASN A 159 2.00 9.51 2.53
N LEU A 160 1.69 9.73 1.24
CA LEU A 160 1.37 8.65 0.31
C LEU A 160 2.54 7.67 0.10
N ALA A 161 3.80 8.13 0.11
CA ALA A 161 4.96 7.24 -0.02
C ALA A 161 5.08 6.27 1.16
N SER A 162 4.95 6.78 2.38
CA SER A 162 4.97 5.96 3.61
C SER A 162 3.79 5.01 3.66
N TYR A 163 2.62 5.46 3.21
CA TYR A 163 1.42 4.63 3.14
C TYR A 163 1.56 3.50 2.12
N ALA A 164 2.13 3.77 0.94
CA ALA A 164 2.36 2.75 -0.08
C ALA A 164 3.27 1.62 0.46
N LYS A 165 4.35 1.97 1.18
CA LYS A 165 5.21 1.00 1.86
C LYS A 165 4.45 0.18 2.90
N MET A 166 3.65 0.82 3.74
CA MET A 166 2.83 0.13 4.74
C MET A 166 1.78 -0.78 4.09
N ALA A 167 1.12 -0.32 3.04
CA ALA A 167 0.08 -1.06 2.35
C ALA A 167 0.62 -2.33 1.67
N ILE A 168 1.80 -2.26 1.05
CA ILE A 168 2.39 -3.45 0.44
C ILE A 168 2.85 -4.47 1.48
N ASN A 169 3.44 -4.04 2.58
CA ASN A 169 3.82 -4.94 3.67
C ASN A 169 2.59 -5.65 4.27
N THR A 170 1.50 -4.90 4.46
CA THR A 170 0.24 -5.45 4.94
C THR A 170 -0.32 -6.50 3.97
N VAL A 171 -0.30 -6.24 2.68
CA VAL A 171 -0.85 -7.18 1.71
C VAL A 171 0.05 -8.40 1.51
N GLN A 172 1.36 -8.25 1.64
CA GLN A 172 2.30 -9.38 1.63
C GLN A 172 2.02 -10.33 2.81
N THR A 173 1.87 -9.80 4.02
CA THR A 173 1.49 -10.60 5.20
C THR A 173 0.15 -11.31 4.95
N SER A 174 -0.82 -10.63 4.36
CA SER A 174 -2.10 -11.24 3.99
C SER A 174 -1.93 -12.33 2.93
N ALA A 175 -0.98 -12.17 1.99
CA ALA A 175 -0.69 -13.16 0.96
C ALA A 175 -0.07 -14.43 1.57
N VAL A 176 0.87 -14.27 2.51
CA VAL A 176 1.45 -15.40 3.28
C VAL A 176 0.34 -16.20 3.97
N ASN A 177 -0.52 -15.50 4.72
CA ASN A 177 -1.60 -16.15 5.47
C ASN A 177 -2.60 -16.86 4.56
N LYS A 178 -3.05 -16.18 3.50
CA LYS A 178 -4.01 -16.73 2.56
C LYS A 178 -3.44 -17.96 1.83
N ALA A 179 -2.16 -17.88 1.42
CA ALA A 179 -1.46 -19.01 0.79
C ALA A 179 -1.37 -20.21 1.73
N THR A 180 -1.02 -19.98 3.00
CA THR A 180 -0.94 -21.03 4.02
C THR A 180 -2.29 -21.72 4.19
N PHE A 181 -3.37 -20.97 4.39
CA PHE A 181 -4.71 -21.56 4.56
C PHE A 181 -5.18 -22.31 3.32
N THR A 182 -5.02 -21.73 2.13
CA THR A 182 -5.42 -22.38 0.88
C THR A 182 -4.61 -23.67 0.62
N ALA A 183 -3.31 -23.66 0.95
CA ALA A 183 -2.47 -24.85 0.85
C ALA A 183 -2.95 -25.94 1.83
N CYS A 184 -3.18 -25.59 3.10
CA CYS A 184 -3.69 -26.52 4.11
C CYS A 184 -5.04 -27.11 3.70
N GLU A 185 -5.98 -26.29 3.24
CA GLU A 185 -7.28 -26.75 2.73
C GLU A 185 -7.13 -27.72 1.55
N SER A 186 -6.18 -27.49 0.64
CA SER A 186 -5.96 -28.34 -0.54
C SER A 186 -5.44 -29.74 -0.23
N ILE A 187 -4.90 -29.96 0.95
CA ILE A 187 -4.39 -31.25 1.46
C ILE A 187 -5.18 -31.78 2.66
N GLU A 188 -6.35 -31.19 2.90
CA GLU A 188 -7.23 -31.56 4.03
C GLU A 188 -6.56 -31.43 5.40
N ASN A 189 -5.54 -30.60 5.53
CA ASN A 189 -4.91 -30.29 6.81
C ASN A 189 -5.64 -29.13 7.50
N ASP A 190 -6.34 -29.44 8.58
CA ASP A 190 -7.12 -28.46 9.36
C ASP A 190 -6.30 -27.75 10.44
N LEU A 191 -5.04 -28.12 10.64
CA LEU A 191 -4.24 -27.59 11.75
C LEU A 191 -3.18 -26.63 11.30
N VAL A 192 -3.09 -25.50 12.02
CA VAL A 192 -2.04 -24.49 11.85
C VAL A 192 -1.44 -24.11 13.20
N LYS A 193 -0.14 -23.83 13.22
CA LYS A 193 0.55 -23.32 14.40
C LYS A 193 0.81 -21.82 14.22
N MET A 194 0.44 -21.03 15.23
CA MET A 194 0.78 -19.62 15.23
C MET A 194 2.27 -19.42 15.52
N SER A 195 2.93 -18.57 14.74
CA SER A 195 4.33 -18.21 14.97
C SER A 195 4.53 -17.51 16.33
N SER A 196 5.72 -17.61 16.88
CA SER A 196 6.11 -16.97 18.15
C SER A 196 7.14 -15.90 17.89
N HIS A 197 6.94 -14.71 18.47
CA HIS A 197 7.83 -13.57 18.35
C HIS A 197 8.17 -12.99 19.72
N ILE A 198 9.43 -12.60 19.93
CA ILE A 198 9.93 -12.08 21.22
C ILE A 198 9.27 -10.76 21.59
N THR A 199 8.91 -9.93 20.60
CA THR A 199 8.38 -8.56 20.76
C THR A 199 6.87 -8.46 20.62
N SER A 200 6.13 -9.52 20.93
CA SER A 200 4.68 -9.50 20.79
C SER A 200 3.99 -8.64 21.84
N CYS A 201 2.91 -7.98 21.45
CA CYS A 201 2.05 -7.30 22.41
C CYS A 201 1.37 -8.33 23.35
N PRO A 202 0.95 -7.91 24.59
CA PRO A 202 0.31 -8.83 25.54
C PRO A 202 -0.91 -9.58 24.99
N LEU A 203 -1.69 -8.95 24.11
CA LEU A 203 -2.85 -9.56 23.46
C LEU A 203 -2.44 -10.65 22.46
N CYS A 204 -1.36 -10.44 21.70
CA CYS A 204 -0.86 -11.43 20.75
C CYS A 204 -0.12 -12.59 21.44
N ALA A 205 0.58 -12.30 22.55
CA ALA A 205 1.37 -13.28 23.28
C ALA A 205 0.57 -14.51 23.73
N MET A 206 -0.69 -14.31 24.12
CA MET A 206 -1.56 -15.40 24.58
C MET A 206 -1.90 -16.42 23.48
N TYR A 207 -1.78 -16.05 22.22
CA TYR A 207 -2.11 -16.91 21.07
C TYR A 207 -0.88 -17.57 20.43
N GLN A 208 0.32 -17.02 20.66
CA GLN A 208 1.56 -17.48 20.02
C GLN A 208 1.96 -18.90 20.42
N GLY A 209 2.59 -19.61 19.47
CA GLY A 209 3.08 -20.96 19.66
C GLY A 209 2.00 -22.03 19.79
N ARG A 210 0.72 -21.66 19.81
CA ARG A 210 -0.41 -22.60 19.94
C ARG A 210 -0.86 -23.14 18.58
N ILE A 211 -1.46 -24.31 18.61
CA ILE A 211 -2.08 -24.95 17.45
C ILE A 211 -3.57 -24.62 17.44
N TYR A 212 -4.11 -24.34 16.25
CA TYR A 212 -5.50 -23.99 16.01
C TYR A 212 -6.08 -24.85 14.88
N SER A 213 -7.37 -25.18 14.99
CA SER A 213 -8.16 -25.76 13.90
C SER A 213 -8.67 -24.61 13.00
N ILE A 214 -8.35 -24.65 11.70
CA ILE A 214 -8.79 -23.64 10.71
C ILE A 214 -10.32 -23.64 10.62
N SER A 215 -10.93 -24.81 10.44
CA SER A 215 -12.38 -24.99 10.28
C SER A 215 -13.15 -25.05 11.61
N GLY A 216 -12.45 -25.28 12.73
CA GLY A 216 -13.06 -25.59 14.04
C GLY A 216 -13.67 -26.97 14.13
N LYS A 217 -13.41 -27.88 13.18
CA LYS A 217 -13.89 -29.25 13.20
C LYS A 217 -13.10 -30.14 14.18
N ASP A 218 -11.79 -29.95 14.25
CA ASP A 218 -10.95 -30.69 15.20
C ASP A 218 -11.10 -30.12 16.62
N LYS A 219 -11.90 -30.76 17.43
CA LYS A 219 -12.24 -30.32 18.79
C LYS A 219 -11.09 -30.43 19.81
N ARG A 220 -9.96 -31.05 19.44
CA ARG A 220 -8.77 -31.13 20.29
C ARG A 220 -8.04 -29.74 20.36
N TYR A 221 -8.29 -28.87 19.40
CA TYR A 221 -7.67 -27.55 19.29
C TYR A 221 -8.71 -26.45 19.19
N PRO A 222 -8.44 -25.26 19.75
CA PRO A 222 -9.35 -24.12 19.61
C PRO A 222 -9.52 -23.74 18.13
N ALA A 223 -10.73 -23.36 17.75
CA ALA A 223 -10.99 -22.89 16.40
C ALA A 223 -10.34 -21.52 16.20
N MET A 224 -9.76 -21.26 15.02
CA MET A 224 -9.20 -19.95 14.69
C MET A 224 -10.22 -18.82 14.81
N SER A 225 -11.50 -19.07 14.55
CA SER A 225 -12.59 -18.10 14.70
C SER A 225 -12.79 -17.63 16.15
N THR A 226 -12.26 -18.33 17.15
CA THR A 226 -12.35 -17.93 18.57
C THR A 226 -11.28 -16.91 18.98
N ILE A 227 -10.28 -16.69 18.16
CA ILE A 227 -9.24 -15.68 18.43
C ILE A 227 -9.86 -14.28 18.29
N ASN A 228 -9.63 -13.42 19.26
CA ASN A 228 -10.23 -12.07 19.33
C ASN A 228 -11.76 -12.02 19.26
N GLY A 229 -12.44 -12.98 19.87
CA GLY A 229 -13.89 -13.02 19.92
C GLY A 229 -14.57 -13.25 18.57
N GLY A 230 -13.90 -13.94 17.64
CA GLY A 230 -14.41 -14.24 16.30
C GLY A 230 -14.16 -13.13 15.27
N SER A 231 -13.63 -11.98 15.66
CA SER A 231 -13.25 -10.89 14.77
C SER A 231 -11.76 -10.93 14.43
N VAL A 232 -11.28 -12.09 14.02
CA VAL A 232 -9.89 -12.19 13.52
C VAL A 232 -9.86 -11.68 12.10
N THR A 233 -9.49 -10.43 11.95
CA THR A 233 -8.82 -10.02 10.72
C THR A 233 -7.52 -10.84 10.67
N GLN A 234 -7.24 -11.48 9.54
CA GLN A 234 -6.04 -12.31 9.30
C GLN A 234 -4.72 -11.64 9.73
N TYR A 235 -4.74 -10.36 10.04
CA TYR A 235 -3.64 -9.49 10.46
C TYR A 235 -3.17 -9.69 11.91
N SER A 236 -4.02 -10.21 12.80
CA SER A 236 -3.66 -10.40 14.20
C SER A 236 -2.95 -11.73 14.46
N LEU A 237 -2.93 -12.62 13.47
CA LEU A 237 -2.40 -13.99 13.63
C LEU A 237 -0.93 -14.11 13.26
N LEU A 238 -0.37 -13.21 12.48
CA LEU A 238 1.00 -13.26 12.00
C LEU A 238 1.62 -11.86 12.05
N HIS A 239 1.98 -11.42 13.24
CA HIS A 239 2.99 -10.37 13.37
C HIS A 239 4.35 -11.02 13.08
N GLN A 240 4.88 -10.77 11.90
CA GLN A 240 6.30 -10.90 11.64
C GLN A 240 7.03 -9.70 12.17
#